data_895b8e2f9ecabdf56d8fc5cc4d5f0c06
#
_entry.id   895b8e2f9ecabdf56d8fc5cc4d5f0c06
#
_cell.length_a   1.000
_cell.length_b   1.000
_cell.length_c   1.000
_cell.angle_alpha   90.00
_cell.angle_beta   90.00
_cell.angle_gamma   90.00
#
_symmetry.space_group_name_H-M   'P 1'
#
loop_
_entity.id
_entity.type
_entity.pdbx_description
1 polymer ?
#
loop_
_entity_poly.entity_id
_entity_poly.type
_entity_poly.pdbx_seq_one_letter_code
_entity_poly.pdbx_strand_id
1 'polypeptide(L)'
;NEFDDVHPKNIYGKSKYAGELFVKQLMTRYVIIRSSWIYGIGKDFVDEVLTAADDDSVKMMEVNVNRYAVPTSAKELAKTIKEFIDHDHYGTYHAVCQGGGCSRFEYAREVLKMAGKEDRLELHPIVADEEHKSQYSVLDNMMLRITGLEEPKNWKEALKEYMEESGGRVDGRN
;
A
#
# COMPACT_ATOMS: atom_id res chain seq x y z
N ASN A 1 -14.27 6.26 -0.24
CA ASN A 1 -13.74 7.53 0.31
C ASN A 1 -13.92 7.61 1.82
N GLU A 2 -13.49 8.69 2.46
CA GLU A 2 -13.49 8.88 3.92
C GLU A 2 -14.89 9.04 4.52
N PHE A 3 -15.89 9.34 3.72
CA PHE A 3 -17.29 9.52 4.14
C PHE A 3 -18.10 8.22 4.06
N ASP A 4 -17.53 7.17 3.50
CA ASP A 4 -18.19 5.86 3.43
C ASP A 4 -18.22 5.20 4.82
N ASP A 5 -19.32 4.49 5.10
CA ASP A 5 -19.48 3.77 6.34
C ASP A 5 -18.43 2.66 6.50
N VAL A 6 -17.88 2.55 7.71
CA VAL A 6 -16.83 1.59 8.02
C VAL A 6 -17.42 0.26 8.45
N HIS A 7 -17.24 -0.79 7.66
CA HIS A 7 -17.76 -2.14 7.90
C HIS A 7 -16.64 -3.19 7.98
N PRO A 8 -15.82 -3.22 9.06
CA PRO A 8 -14.72 -4.16 9.17
C PRO A 8 -15.20 -5.60 9.27
N LYS A 9 -14.76 -6.46 8.34
CA LYS A 9 -15.19 -7.87 8.24
C LYS A 9 -14.38 -8.81 9.11
N ASN A 10 -13.16 -8.48 9.49
CA ASN A 10 -12.26 -9.34 10.25
C ASN A 10 -11.77 -8.68 11.55
N ILE A 11 -11.12 -9.48 12.41
CA ILE A 11 -10.65 -9.03 13.73
C ILE A 11 -9.63 -7.89 13.59
N TYR A 12 -8.73 -7.97 12.63
CA TYR A 12 -7.75 -6.91 12.37
C TYR A 12 -8.43 -5.57 12.06
N GLY A 13 -9.35 -5.55 11.09
CA GLY A 13 -10.10 -4.35 10.75
C GLY A 13 -10.92 -3.81 11.93
N LYS A 14 -11.57 -4.70 12.70
CA LYS A 14 -12.32 -4.30 13.91
C LYS A 14 -11.41 -3.67 14.96
N SER A 15 -10.21 -4.21 15.20
CA SER A 15 -9.25 -3.64 16.16
C SER A 15 -8.73 -2.26 15.71
N LYS A 16 -8.43 -2.10 14.42
CA LYS A 16 -8.02 -0.81 13.86
C LYS A 16 -9.12 0.24 13.98
N TYR A 17 -10.33 -0.13 13.61
CA TYR A 17 -11.48 0.78 13.71
C TYR A 17 -11.81 1.16 15.16
N ALA A 18 -11.71 0.21 16.11
CA ALA A 18 -11.85 0.53 17.53
C ALA A 18 -10.82 1.57 17.99
N GLY A 19 -9.57 1.47 17.53
CA GLY A 19 -8.54 2.47 17.78
C GLY A 19 -8.91 3.86 17.23
N GLU A 20 -9.47 3.94 16.01
CA GLU A 20 -9.97 5.20 15.45
C GLU A 20 -11.09 5.81 16.31
N LEU A 21 -12.02 4.98 16.78
CA LEU A 21 -13.12 5.44 17.64
C LEU A 21 -12.61 5.99 18.97
N PHE A 22 -11.63 5.35 19.61
CA PHE A 22 -11.00 5.87 20.83
C PHE A 22 -10.34 7.23 20.59
N VAL A 23 -9.58 7.37 19.48
CA VAL A 23 -8.97 8.65 19.13
C VAL A 23 -10.04 9.74 18.97
N LYS A 24 -11.12 9.47 18.24
CA LYS A 24 -12.24 10.40 18.01
C LYS A 24 -12.98 10.77 19.30
N GLN A 25 -13.09 9.84 20.27
CA GLN A 25 -13.74 10.11 21.55
C GLN A 25 -12.88 10.94 22.50
N LEU A 26 -11.57 10.70 22.50
CA LEU A 26 -10.66 11.29 23.50
C LEU A 26 -10.01 12.59 23.04
N MET A 27 -9.93 12.83 21.72
CA MET A 27 -9.20 13.96 21.15
C MET A 27 -10.11 14.84 20.31
N THR A 28 -10.05 16.15 20.54
CA THR A 28 -10.72 17.14 19.67
C THR A 28 -9.91 17.53 18.46
N ARG A 29 -8.59 17.40 18.54
CA ARG A 29 -7.63 17.64 17.45
C ARG A 29 -6.87 16.35 17.19
N TYR A 30 -7.16 15.71 16.08
CA TYR A 30 -6.52 14.45 15.71
C TYR A 30 -6.36 14.34 14.19
N VAL A 31 -5.38 13.56 13.76
CA VAL A 31 -5.24 13.12 12.38
C VAL A 31 -5.22 11.59 12.37
N ILE A 32 -6.17 11.00 11.68
CA ILE A 32 -6.21 9.56 11.39
C ILE A 32 -5.93 9.41 9.90
N ILE A 33 -4.85 8.72 9.56
CA ILE A 33 -4.48 8.44 8.19
C ILE A 33 -4.69 6.97 7.90
N ARG A 34 -5.58 6.66 6.96
CA ARG A 34 -5.78 5.31 6.44
C ARG A 34 -5.01 5.14 5.15
N SER A 35 -4.28 4.06 5.04
CA SER A 35 -3.48 3.73 3.86
C SER A 35 -3.61 2.27 3.48
N SER A 36 -3.03 1.87 2.34
CA SER A 36 -3.15 0.53 1.78
C SER A 36 -1.83 0.08 1.16
N TRP A 37 -1.51 -1.22 1.28
CA TRP A 37 -0.34 -1.88 0.70
C TRP A 37 0.94 -1.04 0.73
N ILE A 38 1.31 -0.59 1.93
CA ILE A 38 2.50 0.22 2.14
C ILE A 38 3.74 -0.65 1.84
N TYR A 39 4.65 -0.09 1.03
CA TYR A 39 5.96 -0.67 0.74
C TYR A 39 7.07 0.36 0.96
N GLY A 40 8.28 -0.11 1.26
CA GLY A 40 9.43 0.74 1.52
C GLY A 40 10.63 -0.06 2.05
N ILE A 41 11.49 0.56 2.84
CA ILE A 41 12.67 -0.10 3.40
C ILE A 41 12.23 -1.20 4.37
N GLY A 42 12.68 -2.43 4.13
CA GLY A 42 12.39 -3.60 4.97
C GLY A 42 11.75 -4.73 4.19
N LYS A 43 11.19 -5.71 4.92
CA LYS A 43 10.52 -6.86 4.31
C LYS A 43 9.09 -6.49 3.94
N ASP A 44 8.83 -6.37 2.66
CA ASP A 44 7.51 -6.13 2.10
C ASP A 44 7.26 -7.02 0.86
N PHE A 45 6.17 -6.77 0.16
CA PHE A 45 5.81 -7.57 -1.00
C PHE A 45 6.74 -7.34 -2.20
N VAL A 46 7.33 -6.15 -2.35
CA VAL A 46 8.31 -5.87 -3.40
C VAL A 46 9.57 -6.69 -3.15
N ASP A 47 10.05 -6.69 -1.89
CA ASP A 47 11.19 -7.51 -1.45
C ASP A 47 10.92 -9.01 -1.64
N GLU A 48 9.71 -9.48 -1.29
CA GLU A 48 9.30 -10.87 -1.50
C GLU A 48 9.40 -11.29 -2.98
N VAL A 49 8.85 -10.48 -3.89
CA VAL A 49 8.87 -10.75 -5.34
C VAL A 49 10.30 -10.71 -5.88
N LEU A 50 11.10 -9.72 -5.50
CA LEU A 50 12.47 -9.57 -5.98
C LEU A 50 13.38 -10.69 -5.44
N THR A 51 13.24 -11.06 -4.15
CA THR A 51 13.98 -12.16 -3.54
C THR A 51 13.65 -13.48 -4.24
N ALA A 52 12.36 -13.74 -4.51
CA ALA A 52 11.95 -14.94 -5.25
C ALA A 52 12.53 -14.97 -6.68
N ALA A 53 12.58 -13.81 -7.36
CA ALA A 53 13.15 -13.71 -8.71
C ALA A 53 14.70 -13.86 -8.75
N ASP A 54 15.37 -13.58 -7.63
CA ASP A 54 16.84 -13.72 -7.52
C ASP A 54 17.28 -15.11 -7.05
N ASP A 55 16.36 -15.90 -6.53
CA ASP A 55 16.64 -17.29 -6.12
C ASP A 55 16.44 -18.25 -7.29
N ASP A 56 17.55 -18.77 -7.83
CA ASP A 56 17.52 -19.72 -8.96
C ASP A 56 16.77 -21.03 -8.62
N SER A 57 16.54 -21.35 -7.37
CA SER A 57 15.75 -22.51 -6.93
C SER A 57 14.24 -22.27 -7.01
N VAL A 58 13.78 -21.00 -7.01
CA VAL A 58 12.38 -20.60 -7.10
C VAL A 58 12.03 -20.31 -8.57
N LYS A 59 11.22 -21.16 -9.18
CA LYS A 59 10.79 -20.99 -10.57
C LYS A 59 9.42 -20.36 -10.71
N MET A 60 8.57 -20.46 -9.69
CA MET A 60 7.20 -20.03 -9.71
C MET A 60 6.79 -19.41 -8.37
N MET A 61 5.95 -18.39 -8.43
CA MET A 61 5.33 -17.74 -7.27
C MET A 61 3.83 -17.68 -7.45
N GLU A 62 3.08 -18.20 -6.49
CA GLU A 62 1.61 -18.07 -6.47
C GLU A 62 1.19 -16.68 -6.00
N VAL A 63 0.38 -15.99 -6.80
CA VAL A 63 -0.04 -14.62 -6.52
C VAL A 63 -1.54 -14.42 -6.74
N ASN A 64 -2.18 -13.77 -5.78
CA ASN A 64 -3.62 -13.54 -5.80
C ASN A 64 -4.07 -12.58 -6.91
N VAL A 65 -5.09 -12.98 -7.67
CA VAL A 65 -5.72 -12.17 -8.72
C VAL A 65 -6.97 -11.42 -8.25
N ASN A 66 -7.57 -11.81 -7.13
CA ASN A 66 -8.84 -11.27 -6.62
C ASN A 66 -8.68 -10.35 -5.39
N ARG A 67 -7.48 -9.91 -5.07
CA ARG A 67 -7.22 -8.91 -4.03
C ARG A 67 -6.72 -7.63 -4.65
N TYR A 68 -7.48 -6.56 -4.44
CA TYR A 68 -7.22 -5.25 -5.03
C TYR A 68 -6.93 -4.21 -3.95
N ALA A 69 -5.89 -3.41 -4.17
CA ALA A 69 -5.57 -2.24 -3.36
C ALA A 69 -4.70 -1.26 -4.17
N VAL A 70 -4.33 -0.14 -3.58
CA VAL A 70 -3.36 0.78 -4.17
C VAL A 70 -2.01 0.58 -3.48
N PRO A 71 -0.96 0.14 -4.20
CA PRO A 71 0.39 0.13 -3.64
C PRO A 71 0.79 1.55 -3.24
N THR A 72 1.26 1.72 -2.00
CA THR A 72 1.57 3.05 -1.46
C THR A 72 2.99 3.10 -0.94
N SER A 73 3.80 3.99 -1.50
CA SER A 73 5.17 4.21 -1.04
C SER A 73 5.21 4.80 0.36
N ALA A 74 5.98 4.19 1.25
CA ALA A 74 6.22 4.73 2.60
C ALA A 74 6.84 6.13 2.53
N LYS A 75 7.66 6.44 1.53
CA LYS A 75 8.23 7.75 1.29
C LYS A 75 7.15 8.79 0.94
N GLU A 76 6.20 8.45 0.08
CA GLU A 76 5.08 9.32 -0.25
C GLU A 76 4.15 9.52 0.95
N LEU A 77 3.84 8.44 1.68
CA LEU A 77 3.06 8.53 2.90
C LEU A 77 3.73 9.42 3.95
N ALA A 78 5.05 9.33 4.11
CA ALA A 78 5.81 10.19 5.04
C ALA A 78 5.73 11.67 4.65
N LYS A 79 5.72 12.02 3.36
CA LYS A 79 5.51 13.41 2.89
C LYS A 79 4.12 13.91 3.31
N THR A 80 3.09 13.11 3.09
CA THR A 80 1.72 13.45 3.50
C THR A 80 1.61 13.62 5.03
N ILE A 81 2.26 12.73 5.81
CA ILE A 81 2.30 12.86 7.27
C ILE A 81 2.98 14.18 7.68
N LYS A 82 4.06 14.57 7.00
CA LYS A 82 4.76 15.82 7.27
C LYS A 82 3.85 17.03 7.04
N GLU A 83 3.04 17.05 5.97
CA GLU A 83 2.07 18.11 5.72
C GLU A 83 1.10 18.29 6.90
N PHE A 84 0.62 17.20 7.51
CA PHE A 84 -0.25 17.27 8.69
C PHE A 84 0.46 17.79 9.95
N ILE A 85 1.79 17.59 10.06
CA ILE A 85 2.59 18.12 11.19
C ILE A 85 2.82 19.62 11.01
N ASP A 86 3.03 20.07 9.78
CA ASP A 86 3.36 21.45 9.47
C ASP A 86 2.11 22.36 9.39
N HIS A 87 0.90 21.79 9.28
CA HIS A 87 -0.35 22.52 9.07
C HIS A 87 -1.49 22.04 10.00
N ASP A 88 -2.41 22.93 10.33
CA ASP A 88 -3.56 22.65 11.22
C ASP A 88 -4.72 21.95 10.48
N HIS A 89 -4.45 20.74 9.95
CA HIS A 89 -5.47 19.90 9.36
C HIS A 89 -5.83 18.75 10.30
N TYR A 90 -7.10 18.64 10.66
CA TYR A 90 -7.61 17.61 11.58
C TYR A 90 -8.68 16.76 10.92
N GLY A 91 -8.83 15.54 11.36
CA GLY A 91 -9.84 14.62 10.90
C GLY A 91 -9.33 13.28 10.43
N THR A 92 -10.14 12.59 9.62
CA THR A 92 -9.79 11.29 9.01
C THR A 92 -9.51 11.49 7.53
N TYR A 93 -8.38 10.98 7.08
CA TYR A 93 -7.89 11.09 5.71
C TYR A 93 -7.51 9.73 5.16
N HIS A 94 -7.74 9.51 3.90
CA HIS A 94 -7.05 8.48 3.15
C HIS A 94 -5.77 9.06 2.54
N ALA A 95 -4.69 8.30 2.56
CA ALA A 95 -3.43 8.66 1.91
C ALA A 95 -2.86 7.42 1.23
N VAL A 96 -3.20 7.26 -0.04
CA VAL A 96 -2.70 6.22 -0.94
C VAL A 96 -2.13 6.87 -2.19
N CYS A 97 -1.21 6.21 -2.87
CA CYS A 97 -0.72 6.67 -4.15
C CYS A 97 -1.86 6.77 -5.18
N GLN A 98 -1.71 7.64 -6.17
CA GLN A 98 -2.64 7.75 -7.29
C GLN A 98 -2.43 6.62 -8.32
N GLY A 99 -3.26 6.57 -9.36
CA GLY A 99 -3.14 5.62 -10.46
C GLY A 99 -4.09 4.43 -10.38
N GLY A 100 -5.01 4.47 -9.41
CA GLY A 100 -6.03 3.43 -9.21
C GLY A 100 -5.51 2.16 -8.55
N GLY A 101 -6.44 1.24 -8.25
CA GLY A 101 -6.12 -0.05 -7.66
C GLY A 101 -5.61 -1.06 -8.68
N CYS A 102 -4.78 -1.98 -8.22
CA CYS A 102 -4.37 -3.16 -8.98
C CYS A 102 -4.53 -4.42 -8.13
N SER A 103 -4.59 -5.58 -8.77
CA SER A 103 -4.51 -6.86 -8.08
C SER A 103 -3.08 -7.11 -7.56
N ARG A 104 -2.94 -8.04 -6.62
CA ARG A 104 -1.60 -8.47 -6.16
C ARG A 104 -0.77 -9.03 -7.32
N PHE A 105 -1.41 -9.74 -8.24
CA PHE A 105 -0.79 -10.29 -9.43
C PHE A 105 -0.26 -9.19 -10.39
N GLU A 106 -1.09 -8.18 -10.67
CA GLU A 106 -0.68 -7.04 -11.50
C GLU A 106 0.46 -6.26 -10.85
N TYR A 107 0.44 -6.12 -9.53
CA TYR A 107 1.52 -5.48 -8.79
C TYR A 107 2.83 -6.26 -8.89
N ALA A 108 2.81 -7.58 -8.66
CA ALA A 108 3.99 -8.43 -8.81
C ALA A 108 4.57 -8.37 -10.23
N ARG A 109 3.69 -8.41 -11.25
CA ARG A 109 4.11 -8.28 -12.65
C ARG A 109 4.79 -6.95 -12.94
N GLU A 110 4.27 -5.84 -12.40
CA GLU A 110 4.89 -4.53 -12.58
C GLU A 110 6.25 -4.44 -11.87
N VAL A 111 6.39 -5.04 -10.67
CA VAL A 111 7.68 -5.14 -9.96
C VAL A 111 8.71 -5.89 -10.80
N LEU A 112 8.38 -7.08 -11.32
CA LEU A 112 9.30 -7.86 -12.18
C LEU A 112 9.68 -7.11 -13.46
N LYS A 113 8.70 -6.45 -14.10
CA LYS A 113 8.94 -5.65 -15.29
C LYS A 113 9.92 -4.50 -15.03
N MET A 114 9.71 -3.74 -13.98
CA MET A 114 10.61 -2.64 -13.61
C MET A 114 12.01 -3.11 -13.23
N ALA A 115 12.12 -4.33 -12.66
CA ALA A 115 13.39 -4.96 -12.33
C ALA A 115 14.09 -5.61 -13.53
N GLY A 116 13.43 -5.73 -14.69
CA GLY A 116 13.95 -6.48 -15.84
C GLY A 116 14.08 -7.98 -15.56
N LYS A 117 13.19 -8.55 -14.73
CA LYS A 117 13.23 -9.94 -14.24
C LYS A 117 12.01 -10.75 -14.64
N GLU A 118 11.28 -10.35 -15.68
CA GLU A 118 10.06 -11.02 -16.15
C GLU A 118 10.29 -12.50 -16.52
N ASP A 119 11.47 -12.82 -17.05
CA ASP A 119 11.85 -14.19 -17.45
C ASP A 119 12.46 -15.02 -16.29
N ARG A 120 12.64 -14.44 -15.10
CA ARG A 120 13.29 -15.11 -13.96
C ARG A 120 12.31 -15.86 -13.06
N LEU A 121 11.09 -15.36 -12.95
CA LEU A 121 10.06 -15.88 -12.04
C LEU A 121 8.71 -15.96 -12.76
N GLU A 122 8.15 -17.15 -12.85
CA GLU A 122 6.79 -17.35 -13.36
C GLU A 122 5.77 -16.99 -12.27
N LEU A 123 4.82 -16.11 -12.59
CA LEU A 123 3.72 -15.78 -11.69
C LEU A 123 2.52 -16.68 -11.97
N HIS A 124 2.12 -17.48 -10.98
CA HIS A 124 0.94 -18.34 -11.07
C HIS A 124 -0.26 -17.69 -10.40
N PRO A 125 -1.36 -17.41 -11.15
CA PRO A 125 -2.52 -16.75 -10.59
C PRO A 125 -3.31 -17.70 -9.69
N ILE A 126 -3.61 -17.24 -8.47
CA ILE A 126 -4.49 -17.95 -7.53
C ILE A 126 -5.63 -17.05 -7.06
N VAL A 127 -6.76 -17.66 -6.71
CA VAL A 127 -7.89 -16.98 -6.08
C VAL A 127 -7.79 -17.18 -4.58
N ALA A 128 -7.66 -16.07 -3.83
CA ALA A 128 -7.65 -16.14 -2.38
C ALA A 128 -9.02 -16.52 -1.84
N ASP A 129 -9.03 -17.35 -0.79
CA ASP A 129 -10.24 -17.64 -0.03
C ASP A 129 -10.81 -16.39 0.63
N GLU A 130 -12.14 -16.25 0.60
CA GLU A 130 -12.85 -15.02 0.98
C GLU A 130 -12.91 -14.76 2.50
N GLU A 131 -12.71 -15.80 3.31
CA GLU A 131 -13.07 -15.72 4.74
C GLU A 131 -12.24 -14.75 5.59
N HIS A 132 -11.00 -14.40 5.21
CA HIS A 132 -10.08 -13.80 6.19
C HIS A 132 -9.44 -12.46 5.80
N LYS A 133 -9.56 -11.97 4.57
CA LYS A 133 -8.98 -10.68 4.15
C LYS A 133 -9.92 -9.91 3.22
N SER A 134 -9.90 -8.58 3.33
CA SER A 134 -10.61 -7.73 2.38
C SER A 134 -10.09 -7.98 0.96
N GLN A 135 -11.00 -8.28 0.04
CA GLN A 135 -10.67 -8.48 -1.37
C GLN A 135 -10.48 -7.16 -2.11
N TYR A 136 -11.13 -6.11 -1.62
CA TYR A 136 -11.09 -4.78 -2.23
C TYR A 136 -10.77 -3.73 -1.17
N SER A 137 -9.58 -3.16 -1.24
CA SER A 137 -9.06 -2.14 -0.32
C SER A 137 -8.53 -0.94 -1.11
N VAL A 138 -9.18 -0.62 -2.23
CA VAL A 138 -8.87 0.58 -3.02
C VAL A 138 -9.49 1.77 -2.32
N LEU A 139 -8.66 2.68 -1.84
CA LEU A 139 -9.07 3.91 -1.16
C LEU A 139 -9.02 5.08 -2.15
N ASP A 140 -9.87 6.08 -1.92
CA ASP A 140 -9.87 7.35 -2.63
C ASP A 140 -9.50 8.48 -1.66
N ASN A 141 -8.56 9.35 -2.05
CA ASN A 141 -8.02 10.45 -1.23
C ASN A 141 -8.92 11.70 -1.28
N MET A 142 -10.22 11.55 -1.13
CA MET A 142 -11.16 12.64 -1.31
C MET A 142 -10.89 13.80 -0.35
N MET A 143 -10.58 13.52 0.91
CA MET A 143 -10.30 14.54 1.91
C MET A 143 -9.02 15.34 1.61
N LEU A 144 -7.96 14.72 1.10
CA LEU A 144 -6.76 15.45 0.68
C LEU A 144 -7.12 16.49 -0.39
N ARG A 145 -7.90 16.10 -1.40
CA ARG A 145 -8.32 16.99 -2.48
C ARG A 145 -9.21 18.14 -1.99
N ILE A 146 -10.19 17.85 -1.12
CA ILE A 146 -11.12 18.87 -0.60
C ILE A 146 -10.39 19.90 0.27
N THR A 147 -9.40 19.47 1.05
CA THR A 147 -8.63 20.34 1.94
C THR A 147 -7.45 21.03 1.24
N GLY A 148 -7.22 20.73 -0.04
CA GLY A 148 -6.13 21.33 -0.82
C GLY A 148 -4.75 20.81 -0.48
N LEU A 149 -4.68 19.66 0.21
CA LEU A 149 -3.43 18.94 0.47
C LEU A 149 -2.99 18.16 -0.77
N GLU A 150 -1.68 18.04 -0.95
CA GLU A 150 -1.12 17.30 -2.08
C GLU A 150 -1.38 15.79 -1.93
N GLU A 151 -1.86 15.17 -3.01
CA GLU A 151 -2.02 13.71 -3.05
C GLU A 151 -0.66 13.04 -3.34
N PRO A 152 -0.39 11.84 -2.74
CA PRO A 152 0.76 11.05 -3.10
C PRO A 152 0.85 10.79 -4.62
N LYS A 153 2.06 10.65 -5.16
CA LYS A 153 2.30 10.37 -6.59
C LYS A 153 1.57 9.12 -7.10
N ASN A 154 1.55 8.96 -8.42
CA ASN A 154 1.15 7.70 -9.04
C ASN A 154 2.00 6.54 -8.51
N TRP A 155 1.37 5.41 -8.14
CA TRP A 155 2.06 4.29 -7.52
C TRP A 155 3.15 3.67 -8.42
N LYS A 156 3.01 3.72 -9.73
CA LYS A 156 4.04 3.22 -10.66
C LYS A 156 5.26 4.14 -10.68
N GLU A 157 5.05 5.44 -10.61
CA GLU A 157 6.15 6.42 -10.52
C GLU A 157 6.88 6.28 -9.19
N ALA A 158 6.12 6.18 -8.09
CA ALA A 158 6.68 5.98 -6.75
C ALA A 158 7.43 4.65 -6.63
N LEU A 159 6.92 3.56 -7.26
CA LEU A 159 7.60 2.27 -7.30
C LEU A 159 8.90 2.35 -8.10
N LYS A 160 8.87 3.01 -9.24
CA LYS A 160 10.08 3.21 -10.06
C LYS A 160 11.17 3.96 -9.29
N GLU A 161 10.81 5.08 -8.66
CA GLU A 161 11.76 5.85 -7.82
C GLU A 161 12.33 4.97 -6.69
N TYR A 162 11.47 4.20 -6.01
CA TYR A 162 11.90 3.31 -4.95
C TYR A 162 12.91 2.26 -5.44
N MET A 163 12.67 1.65 -6.60
CA MET A 163 13.56 0.64 -7.18
C MET A 163 14.89 1.25 -7.66
N GLU A 164 14.87 2.47 -8.19
CA GLU A 164 16.09 3.19 -8.57
C GLU A 164 16.95 3.56 -7.34
N GLU A 165 16.33 4.04 -6.27
CA GLU A 165 16.99 4.40 -5.01
C GLU A 165 17.55 3.18 -4.26
N SER A 166 16.83 2.06 -4.27
CA SER A 166 17.26 0.81 -3.64
C SER A 166 18.26 0.00 -4.48
N GLY A 167 18.62 0.48 -5.67
CA GLY A 167 19.51 -0.22 -6.60
C GLY A 167 18.97 -1.59 -7.04
N GLY A 168 17.66 -1.78 -7.00
CA GLY A 168 17.00 -3.05 -7.29
C GLY A 168 17.26 -4.14 -6.23
N ARG A 169 17.87 -3.78 -5.12
CA ARG A 169 18.07 -4.64 -3.95
C ARG A 169 17.44 -3.99 -2.73
N VAL A 170 16.50 -4.66 -2.13
CA VAL A 170 16.10 -4.38 -0.76
C VAL A 170 17.09 -5.13 0.14
N ASP A 171 18.30 -4.58 0.28
CA ASP A 171 19.28 -5.11 1.22
C ASP A 171 18.82 -4.79 2.65
N GLY A 172 17.96 -5.66 3.19
CA GLY A 172 17.62 -5.71 4.60
C GLY A 172 18.76 -6.30 5.44
N ARG A 173 20.00 -5.84 5.25
CA ARG A 173 21.15 -6.19 6.11
C ARG A 173 21.77 -4.92 6.66
N ASN A 174 21.34 -4.59 7.87
CA ASN A 174 22.16 -4.05 8.95
C ASN A 174 21.70 -4.67 10.25
#